data_79597c29546eb03420a8d6901767e87b
#
_entry.id   79597c29546eb03420a8d6901767e87b
#
_cell.length_a   1.000
_cell.length_b   1.000
_cell.length_c   1.000
_cell.angle_alpha   90.00
_cell.angle_beta   90.00
_cell.angle_gamma   90.00
#
_symmetry.space_group_name_H-M   'P 1'
#
loop_
_entity.id
_entity.type
_entity.pdbx_description
1 polymer ?
#
loop_
_entity_poly.entity_id
_entity_poly.type
_entity_poly.pdbx_seq_one_letter_code
_entity_poly.pdbx_strand_id
1 'polypeptide(L)'
;MENQFELLHVGLNSGSPEKAEETAKLFSLMFNLPVKMGNSSVFAGKYFECMKSPSARGSNGHIAMATENVDAAKAELEAKGYTFVPETASYHADGSLKNIYLAGEFAGFAIHIIKK
;
A
#
# COMPACT_ATOMS: atom_id res chain seq x y z
N MET A 1 20.58 8.88 10.78
CA MET A 1 20.73 8.05 9.56
C MET A 1 19.41 8.01 8.81
N GLU A 2 19.46 8.26 7.54
CA GLU A 2 18.27 8.26 6.72
C GLU A 2 17.96 6.86 6.20
N ASN A 3 16.70 6.47 6.27
CA ASN A 3 16.24 5.21 5.70
C ASN A 3 15.98 5.38 4.21
N GLN A 4 16.15 4.30 3.46
CA GLN A 4 15.86 4.30 2.03
C GLN A 4 14.47 3.73 1.81
N PHE A 5 13.71 4.37 0.93
CA PHE A 5 12.35 3.94 0.57
C PHE A 5 12.26 3.71 -0.93
N GLU A 6 11.45 2.73 -1.31
CA GLU A 6 11.11 2.55 -2.72
C GLU A 6 9.63 2.24 -2.86
N LEU A 7 9.05 2.62 -3.98
CA LEU A 7 7.65 2.33 -4.24
C LEU A 7 7.46 0.83 -4.39
N LEU A 8 6.55 0.26 -3.59
CA LEU A 8 6.17 -1.15 -3.74
C LEU A 8 4.97 -1.28 -4.67
N HIS A 9 3.88 -0.59 -4.36
CA HIS A 9 2.70 -0.57 -5.22
C HIS A 9 1.78 0.60 -4.88
N VAL A 10 0.83 0.87 -5.79
CA VAL A 10 -0.25 1.83 -5.59
C VAL A 10 -1.55 1.05 -5.61
N GLY A 11 -2.32 1.16 -4.53
CA GLY A 11 -3.65 0.58 -4.46
C GLY A 11 -4.67 1.54 -5.05
N LEU A 12 -5.52 1.02 -5.93
CA LEU A 12 -6.58 1.80 -6.57
C LEU A 12 -7.92 1.29 -6.05
N ASN A 13 -8.70 2.17 -5.40
CA ASN A 13 -9.98 1.77 -4.87
C ASN A 13 -10.99 1.67 -5.99
N SER A 14 -11.40 0.44 -6.31
CA SER A 14 -12.28 0.16 -7.43
C SER A 14 -13.75 0.04 -7.01
N GLY A 15 -14.02 -0.18 -5.74
CA GLY A 15 -15.37 -0.19 -5.18
C GLY A 15 -16.05 -1.56 -5.16
N SER A 16 -15.63 -2.51 -5.98
CA SER A 16 -16.21 -3.86 -6.00
C SER A 16 -15.22 -4.83 -6.63
N PRO A 17 -15.40 -6.15 -6.39
CA PRO A 17 -14.56 -7.15 -7.05
C PRO A 17 -14.64 -7.09 -8.57
N GLU A 18 -15.82 -6.85 -9.11
CA GLU A 18 -16.03 -6.79 -10.56
C GLU A 18 -15.28 -5.61 -11.17
N LYS A 19 -15.34 -4.44 -10.53
CA LYS A 19 -14.65 -3.25 -11.01
C LYS A 19 -13.14 -3.35 -10.85
N ALA A 20 -12.68 -4.02 -9.80
CA ALA A 20 -11.25 -4.27 -9.62
C ALA A 20 -10.70 -5.13 -10.74
N GLU A 21 -11.41 -6.20 -11.09
CA GLU A 21 -11.01 -7.07 -12.19
C GLU A 21 -11.05 -6.34 -13.52
N GLU A 22 -12.11 -5.58 -13.76
CA GLU A 22 -12.27 -4.79 -14.98
C GLU A 22 -11.11 -3.79 -15.14
N THR A 23 -10.80 -3.04 -14.08
CA THR A 23 -9.71 -2.06 -14.12
C THR A 23 -8.36 -2.73 -14.39
N ALA A 24 -8.08 -3.84 -13.70
CA ALA A 24 -6.83 -4.56 -13.90
C ALA A 24 -6.71 -5.08 -15.33
N LYS A 25 -7.80 -5.58 -15.90
CA LYS A 25 -7.80 -6.06 -17.28
C LYS A 25 -7.59 -4.94 -18.28
N LEU A 26 -8.17 -3.76 -18.02
CA LEU A 26 -7.95 -2.59 -18.89
C LEU A 26 -6.49 -2.15 -18.86
N PHE A 27 -5.89 -2.09 -17.68
CA PHE A 27 -4.47 -1.74 -17.55
C PHE A 27 -3.58 -2.78 -18.23
N SER A 28 -3.95 -4.05 -18.10
CA SER A 28 -3.25 -5.14 -18.77
C SER A 28 -3.28 -4.97 -20.29
N LEU A 29 -4.46 -4.64 -20.82
CA LEU A 29 -4.65 -4.47 -22.26
C LEU A 29 -3.88 -3.25 -22.78
N MET A 30 -3.95 -2.13 -22.06
CA MET A 30 -3.29 -0.90 -22.50
C MET A 30 -1.76 -0.96 -22.39
N PHE A 31 -1.25 -1.55 -21.31
CA PHE A 31 0.16 -1.44 -20.97
C PHE A 31 0.92 -2.77 -21.00
N ASN A 32 0.29 -3.81 -21.50
CA ASN A 32 0.90 -5.16 -21.61
C ASN A 32 1.37 -5.69 -20.25
N LEU A 33 0.52 -5.51 -19.23
CA LEU A 33 0.84 -5.96 -17.87
C LEU A 33 0.15 -7.28 -17.57
N PRO A 34 0.82 -8.21 -16.86
CA PRO A 34 0.15 -9.44 -16.44
C PRO A 34 -0.89 -9.16 -15.37
N VAL A 35 -2.02 -9.86 -15.42
CA VAL A 35 -3.06 -9.78 -14.39
C VAL A 35 -2.84 -10.90 -13.39
N LYS A 36 -2.84 -10.55 -12.10
CA LYS A 36 -2.76 -11.53 -11.02
C LYS A 36 -3.96 -11.39 -10.10
N MET A 37 -4.79 -12.43 -10.07
CA MET A 37 -5.96 -12.47 -9.20
C MET A 37 -5.55 -12.77 -7.77
N GLY A 38 -6.07 -12.01 -6.81
CA GLY A 38 -5.84 -12.23 -5.39
C GLY A 38 -7.14 -12.22 -4.62
N ASN A 39 -7.07 -12.44 -3.31
CA ASN A 39 -8.27 -12.47 -2.46
C ASN A 39 -8.89 -11.08 -2.28
N SER A 40 -8.08 -10.10 -1.94
CA SER A 40 -8.55 -8.75 -1.61
C SER A 40 -8.33 -7.76 -2.74
N SER A 41 -7.59 -8.14 -3.76
CA SER A 41 -7.25 -7.26 -4.87
C SER A 41 -6.88 -8.03 -6.12
N VAL A 42 -6.84 -7.30 -7.25
CA VAL A 42 -6.37 -7.83 -8.52
C VAL A 42 -5.23 -6.93 -8.97
N PHE A 43 -4.05 -7.51 -9.21
CA PHE A 43 -2.90 -6.77 -9.68
C PHE A 43 -2.85 -6.69 -11.19
N ALA A 44 -2.50 -5.52 -11.70
CA ALA A 44 -2.06 -5.34 -13.09
C ALA A 44 -0.59 -4.99 -13.02
N GLY A 45 0.26 -5.93 -13.44
CA GLY A 45 1.69 -5.80 -13.23
C GLY A 45 2.03 -5.85 -11.74
N LYS A 46 3.16 -5.27 -11.36
CA LYS A 46 3.61 -5.30 -9.97
C LYS A 46 3.27 -4.04 -9.17
N TYR A 47 2.86 -2.97 -9.85
CA TYR A 47 2.62 -1.69 -9.17
C TYR A 47 1.16 -1.34 -8.94
N PHE A 48 0.24 -1.83 -9.76
CA PHE A 48 -1.17 -1.44 -9.65
C PHE A 48 -1.98 -2.51 -8.97
N GLU A 49 -2.40 -2.22 -7.75
CA GLU A 49 -3.22 -3.13 -6.94
C GLU A 49 -4.66 -2.62 -6.95
N CYS A 50 -5.53 -3.24 -7.75
CA CYS A 50 -6.94 -2.84 -7.82
C CYS A 50 -7.69 -3.47 -6.66
N MET A 51 -8.13 -2.65 -5.71
CA MET A 51 -8.76 -3.11 -4.48
C MET A 51 -10.21 -3.50 -4.71
N LYS A 52 -10.61 -4.64 -4.14
CA LYS A 52 -11.98 -5.18 -4.30
C LYS A 52 -12.97 -4.59 -3.29
N SER A 53 -12.49 -4.26 -2.08
CA SER A 53 -13.37 -3.82 -1.00
C SER A 53 -13.81 -2.37 -1.21
N PRO A 54 -15.12 -2.08 -1.00
CA PRO A 54 -15.58 -0.70 -1.01
C PRO A 54 -15.10 0.10 0.20
N SER A 55 -14.57 -0.58 1.23
CA SER A 55 -14.05 0.07 2.44
C SER A 55 -12.54 0.00 2.53
N ALA A 56 -11.84 -0.21 1.42
CA ALA A 56 -10.37 -0.19 1.40
C ALA A 56 -9.86 1.19 1.83
N ARG A 57 -8.70 1.19 2.48
CA ARG A 57 -8.15 2.39 3.10
C ARG A 57 -7.78 3.46 2.07
N GLY A 58 -8.05 4.73 2.43
CA GLY A 58 -7.82 5.89 1.58
C GLY A 58 -9.03 6.20 0.69
N SER A 59 -9.24 7.47 0.39
CA SER A 59 -10.36 7.90 -0.47
C SER A 59 -10.18 7.41 -1.91
N ASN A 60 -8.95 7.54 -2.44
CA ASN A 60 -8.64 7.09 -3.79
C ASN A 60 -7.88 5.77 -3.82
N GLY A 61 -7.24 5.42 -2.73
CA GLY A 61 -6.44 4.21 -2.64
C GLY A 61 -5.32 4.36 -1.63
N HIS A 62 -4.27 3.58 -1.80
CA HIS A 62 -3.13 3.62 -0.89
C HIS A 62 -1.81 3.52 -1.65
N ILE A 63 -0.75 4.00 -1.02
CA ILE A 63 0.61 3.92 -1.55
C ILE A 63 1.44 3.11 -0.55
N ALA A 64 2.09 2.06 -1.02
CA ALA A 64 2.97 1.23 -0.22
C ALA A 64 4.42 1.59 -0.51
N MET A 65 5.13 2.05 0.54
CA MET A 65 6.56 2.38 0.45
C MET A 65 7.34 1.33 1.22
N ALA A 66 8.21 0.62 0.51
CA ALA A 66 9.01 -0.45 1.10
C ALA A 66 10.32 0.09 1.66
N THR A 67 10.75 -0.47 2.78
CA THR A 67 12.00 -0.09 3.44
C THR A 67 12.59 -1.31 4.15
N GLU A 68 13.89 -1.30 4.37
CA GLU A 68 14.59 -2.43 5.01
C GLU A 68 14.25 -2.57 6.48
N ASN A 69 14.05 -1.46 7.19
CA ASN A 69 13.78 -1.47 8.64
C ASN A 69 12.61 -0.55 8.95
N VAL A 70 11.43 -1.13 9.12
CA VAL A 70 10.21 -0.36 9.33
C VAL A 70 10.22 0.36 10.67
N ASP A 71 10.77 -0.26 11.73
CA ASP A 71 10.89 0.41 13.04
C ASP A 71 11.74 1.67 12.95
N ALA A 72 12.89 1.58 12.28
CA ALA A 72 13.78 2.73 12.11
C ALA A 72 13.15 3.80 11.22
N ALA A 73 12.46 3.39 10.17
CA ALA A 73 11.77 4.31 9.27
C ALA A 73 10.64 5.04 10.00
N LYS A 74 9.88 4.34 10.83
CA LYS A 74 8.83 4.94 11.64
C LYS A 74 9.42 6.01 12.57
N ALA A 75 10.53 5.69 13.24
CA ALA A 75 11.19 6.65 14.13
C ALA A 75 11.67 7.88 13.37
N GLU A 76 12.23 7.71 12.19
CA GLU A 76 12.67 8.82 11.36
C GLU A 76 11.50 9.72 10.98
N LEU A 77 10.38 9.13 10.54
CA LEU A 77 9.22 9.91 10.14
C LEU A 77 8.58 10.62 11.34
N GLU A 78 8.55 9.97 12.51
CA GLU A 78 8.06 10.62 13.72
C GLU A 78 8.92 11.80 14.11
N ALA A 79 10.24 11.69 13.96
CA ALA A 79 11.16 12.80 14.21
C ALA A 79 10.93 13.95 13.24
N LYS A 80 10.37 13.69 12.08
CA LYS A 80 10.01 14.74 11.11
C LYS A 80 8.62 15.32 11.35
N GLY A 81 7.90 14.84 12.36
CA GLY A 81 6.58 15.36 12.73
C GLY A 81 5.39 14.57 12.21
N TYR A 82 5.61 13.41 11.60
CA TYR A 82 4.50 12.58 11.12
C TYR A 82 4.03 11.63 12.20
N THR A 83 2.75 11.23 12.12
CA THR A 83 2.16 10.31 13.09
C THR A 83 1.63 9.08 12.38
N PHE A 84 1.45 8.00 13.15
CA PHE A 84 1.03 6.71 12.62
C PHE A 84 -0.24 6.24 13.31
N VAL A 85 -0.92 5.30 12.68
CA VAL A 85 -2.15 4.69 13.23
C VAL A 85 -1.77 3.34 13.82
N PRO A 86 -1.64 3.23 15.16
CA PRO A 86 -1.13 2.00 15.80
C PRO A 86 -1.95 0.75 15.47
N GLU A 87 -3.26 0.90 15.29
CA GLU A 87 -4.16 -0.22 15.03
C GLU A 87 -3.86 -0.91 13.69
N THR A 88 -3.17 -0.23 12.78
CA THR A 88 -2.82 -0.79 11.47
C THR A 88 -1.51 -1.56 11.47
N ALA A 89 -0.80 -1.55 12.59
CA ALA A 89 0.51 -2.19 12.69
C ALA A 89 0.40 -3.71 12.58
N SER A 90 1.31 -4.30 11.83
CA SER A 90 1.52 -5.75 11.84
C SER A 90 2.98 -6.03 12.13
N TYR A 91 3.25 -7.20 12.70
CA TYR A 91 4.57 -7.53 13.22
C TYR A 91 5.05 -8.89 12.70
N HIS A 92 6.37 -9.02 12.60
CA HIS A 92 6.99 -10.32 12.36
C HIS A 92 6.97 -11.15 13.66
N ALA A 93 7.29 -12.43 13.53
CA ALA A 93 7.34 -13.33 14.69
C ALA A 93 8.34 -12.86 15.75
N ASP A 94 9.41 -12.17 15.38
CA ASP A 94 10.41 -11.65 16.30
C ASP A 94 9.99 -10.34 17.00
N GLY A 95 8.79 -9.84 16.71
CA GLY A 95 8.28 -8.60 17.29
C GLY A 95 8.64 -7.33 16.53
N SER A 96 9.46 -7.42 15.50
CA SER A 96 9.78 -6.25 14.69
C SER A 96 8.59 -5.85 13.82
N LEU A 97 8.49 -4.56 13.53
CA LEU A 97 7.38 -4.00 12.76
C LEU A 97 7.48 -4.39 11.29
N LYS A 98 6.41 -4.94 10.77
CA LYS A 98 6.33 -5.35 9.37
C LYS A 98 5.68 -4.29 8.50
N ASN A 99 4.65 -3.63 9.00
CA ASN A 99 3.82 -2.70 8.26
C ASN A 99 3.07 -1.77 9.22
N ILE A 100 2.91 -0.51 8.83
CA ILE A 100 2.06 0.43 9.57
C ILE A 100 1.66 1.57 8.65
N TYR A 101 0.44 2.10 8.84
CA TYR A 101 -0.05 3.25 8.09
C TYR A 101 0.25 4.57 8.79
N LEU A 102 0.62 5.59 8.00
CA LEU A 102 0.62 6.96 8.48
C LEU A 102 -0.81 7.42 8.71
N ALA A 103 -0.99 8.37 9.62
CA ALA A 103 -2.28 9.00 9.87
C ALA A 103 -2.61 9.95 8.71
N GLY A 104 -3.89 10.01 8.35
CA GLY A 104 -4.37 10.92 7.33
C GLY A 104 -4.21 10.40 5.91
N GLU A 105 -4.50 11.29 4.97
CA GLU A 105 -4.41 11.00 3.54
C GLU A 105 -3.60 12.08 2.86
N PHE A 106 -2.93 11.69 1.78
CA PHE A 106 -2.10 12.58 0.98
C PHE A 106 -2.59 12.49 -0.46
N ALA A 107 -3.18 13.58 -0.96
CA ALA A 107 -3.84 13.61 -2.27
C ALA A 107 -4.92 12.51 -2.39
N GLY A 108 -5.61 12.21 -1.28
CA GLY A 108 -6.64 11.17 -1.24
C GLY A 108 -6.11 9.76 -1.09
N PHE A 109 -4.81 9.58 -0.88
CA PHE A 109 -4.20 8.27 -0.70
C PHE A 109 -3.72 8.06 0.74
N ALA A 110 -4.05 6.93 1.32
CA ALA A 110 -3.42 6.49 2.55
C ALA A 110 -2.01 5.99 2.22
N ILE A 111 -1.06 6.17 3.13
CA ILE A 111 0.31 5.72 2.89
C ILE A 111 0.74 4.78 4.00
N HIS A 112 1.31 3.63 3.64
CA HIS A 112 1.93 2.77 4.63
C HIS A 112 3.38 2.46 4.27
N ILE A 113 4.15 2.20 5.31
CA ILE A 113 5.53 1.72 5.15
C ILE A 113 5.53 0.24 5.46
N ILE A 114 6.30 -0.52 4.70
CA ILE A 114 6.29 -1.99 4.79
C ILE A 114 7.69 -2.54 4.59
N LYS A 115 7.97 -3.68 5.24
CA LYS A 115 9.26 -4.37 5.12
C LYS A 115 9.47 -4.82 3.68
N LYS A 116 10.63 -4.46 3.17
CA LYS A 116 11.10 -4.83 1.84
C LYS A 116 11.38 -6.34 1.75
#